data_5b64a27440c2fe83240e262432ee812c
#
_entry.id   5b64a27440c2fe83240e262432ee812c
#
_cell.length_a   1.000
_cell.length_b   1.000
_cell.length_c   1.000
_cell.angle_alpha   90.00
_cell.angle_beta   90.00
_cell.angle_gamma   90.00
#
_symmetry.space_group_name_H-M   'P 1'
#
loop_
_entity.id
_entity.type
_entity.pdbx_description
1 polymer ?
#
loop_
_entity_poly.entity_id
_entity_poly.type
_entity_poly.pdbx_seq_one_letter_code
_entity_poly.pdbx_strand_id
1 'polypeptide(L)'
;MNKFKKSLALGLALCLAVTAVACNKDEEQIEEGVKAKVNDKVITQKEYDEHLAVYKKMAENQYGVGAWDMEIAEGQTMGSFYETNLLDQLITDLLLVDAAEKEGITISDEELQGELNDFKSYLDTDEKYKEFLTNYNMSEDYLINSLKNEYLINHYLSVKIENLQPTDQELETLFKDLKMNEKVKASHILVDTEEEANAVIDRIDKGESFEDLAKELSKDTASATNGGDLDYFQYTDMVQPFSEAAFNMEVGEVSKPVQSKFGYHVIKVTDKKEDDTVTLETKKSVLTEYYKSMKYEELLAKLNNEANINK
;
A
#
# COMPACT_ATOMS: atom_id res chain seq x y z
N MET A 1 -13.39 12.18 -19.27
CA MET A 1 -12.94 10.95 -19.93
C MET A 1 -11.87 10.17 -19.18
N ASN A 2 -11.38 10.64 -18.01
CA ASN A 2 -10.28 10.00 -17.27
C ASN A 2 -10.62 9.50 -15.85
N LYS A 3 -11.84 9.71 -15.33
CA LYS A 3 -12.18 9.31 -13.94
C LYS A 3 -12.42 7.80 -13.81
N PHE A 4 -13.15 7.19 -14.72
CA PHE A 4 -13.46 5.75 -14.68
C PHE A 4 -12.27 4.82 -14.96
N LYS A 5 -11.32 5.22 -15.81
CA LYS A 5 -10.08 4.43 -15.97
C LYS A 5 -9.19 4.42 -14.71
N LYS A 6 -9.36 5.40 -13.83
CA LYS A 6 -8.64 5.44 -12.54
C LYS A 6 -9.31 4.54 -11.50
N SER A 7 -10.66 4.45 -11.47
CA SER A 7 -11.40 3.68 -10.46
C SER A 7 -11.24 2.16 -10.64
N LEU A 8 -11.28 1.64 -11.87
CA LEU A 8 -11.01 0.21 -12.08
C LEU A 8 -9.53 -0.18 -11.88
N ALA A 9 -8.62 0.80 -12.00
CA ALA A 9 -7.19 0.59 -11.72
C ALA A 9 -6.83 0.80 -10.23
N LEU A 10 -7.66 1.53 -9.45
CA LEU A 10 -7.42 1.77 -8.03
C LEU A 10 -7.58 0.50 -7.17
N GLY A 11 -8.41 -0.46 -7.59
CA GLY A 11 -8.53 -1.75 -6.90
C GLY A 11 -7.25 -2.61 -6.92
N LEU A 12 -6.29 -2.27 -7.78
CA LEU A 12 -5.02 -3.01 -7.93
C LEU A 12 -3.81 -2.29 -7.31
N ALA A 13 -3.93 -1.01 -6.95
CA ALA A 13 -2.77 -0.21 -6.53
C ALA A 13 -2.69 0.10 -5.03
N LEU A 14 -3.70 -0.26 -4.23
CA LEU A 14 -3.75 0.10 -2.80
C LEU A 14 -3.35 -1.05 -1.85
N CYS A 15 -2.65 -2.08 -2.33
CA CYS A 15 -2.11 -3.13 -1.46
C CYS A 15 -0.74 -2.75 -0.90
N LEU A 16 -0.61 -1.63 -0.18
CA LEU A 16 0.63 -1.32 0.51
C LEU A 16 0.36 -0.66 1.86
N ALA A 17 0.75 -1.38 2.88
CA ALA A 17 0.82 -1.04 4.30
C ALA A 17 -0.38 -1.49 5.16
N VAL A 18 -0.58 -2.81 5.27
CA VAL A 18 -1.24 -3.35 6.46
C VAL A 18 -0.16 -3.66 7.48
N THR A 19 0.07 -2.74 8.41
CA THR A 19 0.76 -3.09 9.64
C THR A 19 -0.10 -4.11 10.38
N ALA A 20 0.44 -5.30 10.62
CA ALA A 20 -0.21 -6.33 11.41
C ALA A 20 -0.58 -5.74 12.78
N VAL A 21 -1.85 -5.44 12.97
CA VAL A 21 -2.38 -5.04 14.27
C VAL A 21 -2.56 -6.31 15.08
N ALA A 22 -1.75 -6.47 16.11
CA ALA A 22 -1.93 -7.52 17.10
C ALA A 22 -3.26 -7.27 17.84
N CYS A 23 -4.28 -8.03 17.48
CA CYS A 23 -5.55 -8.08 18.21
C CYS A 23 -5.31 -8.73 19.58
N ASN A 24 -5.49 -7.97 20.63
CA ASN A 24 -5.58 -8.48 22.00
C ASN A 24 -6.82 -7.91 22.66
N LYS A 25 -7.97 -8.49 22.36
CA LYS A 25 -9.21 -8.39 23.16
C LYS A 25 -10.00 -9.68 22.99
N ASP A 26 -10.68 -10.09 24.04
CA ASP A 26 -11.46 -11.32 24.22
C ASP A 26 -12.02 -11.90 22.91
N GLU A 27 -11.65 -13.13 22.58
CA GLU A 27 -12.14 -13.87 21.41
C GLU A 27 -13.66 -14.13 21.57
N GLU A 28 -14.50 -13.19 21.15
CA GLU A 28 -15.87 -13.54 20.81
C GLU A 28 -15.84 -14.51 19.64
N GLN A 29 -16.42 -15.70 19.79
CA GLN A 29 -16.52 -16.66 18.69
C GLN A 29 -17.27 -16.01 17.53
N ILE A 30 -16.63 -15.96 16.36
CA ILE A 30 -17.27 -15.50 15.13
C ILE A 30 -18.41 -16.46 14.78
N GLU A 31 -19.58 -15.93 14.47
CA GLU A 31 -20.74 -16.71 14.05
C GLU A 31 -20.47 -17.45 12.75
N GLU A 32 -21.09 -18.62 12.56
CA GLU A 32 -20.97 -19.40 11.32
C GLU A 32 -21.42 -18.56 10.12
N GLY A 33 -20.57 -18.50 9.07
CA GLY A 33 -20.84 -17.70 7.86
C GLY A 33 -20.39 -16.24 7.93
N VAL A 34 -19.79 -15.79 9.03
CA VAL A 34 -19.12 -14.49 9.17
C VAL A 34 -17.61 -14.67 8.98
N LYS A 35 -16.99 -13.79 8.24
CA LYS A 35 -15.54 -13.78 7.99
C LYS A 35 -14.81 -12.78 8.88
N ALA A 36 -15.43 -11.64 9.14
CA ALA A 36 -14.97 -10.64 10.11
C ALA A 36 -16.15 -9.79 10.60
N LYS A 37 -16.00 -9.22 11.81
CA LYS A 37 -16.89 -8.21 12.36
C LYS A 37 -16.09 -6.93 12.62
N VAL A 38 -16.64 -5.81 12.20
CA VAL A 38 -16.05 -4.48 12.38
C VAL A 38 -17.12 -3.59 12.99
N ASN A 39 -17.00 -3.25 14.27
CA ASN A 39 -18.04 -2.59 15.06
C ASN A 39 -19.38 -3.37 14.99
N ASP A 40 -20.43 -2.74 14.48
CA ASP A 40 -21.76 -3.35 14.31
C ASP A 40 -21.97 -3.98 12.92
N LYS A 41 -20.96 -3.94 12.04
CA LYS A 41 -21.02 -4.43 10.68
C LYS A 41 -20.27 -5.76 10.54
N VAL A 42 -20.67 -6.58 9.57
CA VAL A 42 -20.06 -7.88 9.31
C VAL A 42 -19.61 -7.99 7.86
N ILE A 43 -18.51 -8.71 7.65
CA ILE A 43 -18.11 -9.24 6.36
C ILE A 43 -18.48 -10.70 6.37
N THR A 44 -19.42 -11.11 5.52
CA THR A 44 -19.87 -12.50 5.44
C THR A 44 -18.89 -13.34 4.61
N GLN A 45 -18.88 -14.65 4.83
CA GLN A 45 -18.15 -15.59 3.99
C GLN A 45 -18.57 -15.46 2.52
N LYS A 46 -19.88 -15.29 2.28
CA LYS A 46 -20.42 -15.11 0.93
C LYS A 46 -19.84 -13.88 0.22
N GLU A 47 -19.80 -12.72 0.90
CA GLU A 47 -19.22 -11.48 0.33
C GLU A 47 -17.73 -11.65 0.05
N TYR A 48 -16.98 -12.26 0.97
CA TYR A 48 -15.57 -12.56 0.75
C TYR A 48 -15.35 -13.45 -0.49
N ASP A 49 -16.15 -14.52 -0.63
CA ASP A 49 -16.04 -15.46 -1.76
C ASP A 49 -16.43 -14.78 -3.09
N GLU A 50 -17.44 -13.90 -3.08
CA GLU A 50 -17.83 -13.09 -4.26
C GLU A 50 -16.68 -12.17 -4.70
N HIS A 51 -16.05 -11.44 -3.77
CA HIS A 51 -14.88 -10.60 -4.07
C HIS A 51 -13.72 -11.42 -4.64
N LEU A 52 -13.42 -12.56 -4.03
CA LEU A 52 -12.33 -13.42 -4.47
C LEU A 52 -12.58 -13.96 -5.90
N ALA A 53 -13.83 -14.36 -6.20
CA ALA A 53 -14.22 -14.83 -7.53
C ALA A 53 -14.07 -13.72 -8.59
N VAL A 54 -14.45 -12.49 -8.27
CA VAL A 54 -14.27 -11.33 -9.16
C VAL A 54 -12.80 -11.06 -9.41
N TYR A 55 -11.95 -11.03 -8.37
CA TYR A 55 -10.50 -10.80 -8.53
C TYR A 55 -9.83 -11.91 -9.34
N LYS A 56 -10.24 -13.16 -9.15
CA LYS A 56 -9.76 -14.26 -9.97
C LYS A 56 -10.09 -14.03 -11.46
N LYS A 57 -11.33 -13.62 -11.75
CA LYS A 57 -11.72 -13.31 -13.13
C LYS A 57 -11.00 -12.11 -13.71
N MET A 58 -10.73 -11.08 -12.90
CA MET A 58 -9.94 -9.93 -13.33
C MET A 58 -8.50 -10.35 -13.69
N ALA A 59 -7.87 -11.18 -12.86
CA ALA A 59 -6.54 -11.71 -13.12
C ALA A 59 -6.50 -12.57 -14.40
N GLU A 60 -7.47 -13.49 -14.56
CA GLU A 60 -7.57 -14.34 -15.76
C GLU A 60 -7.80 -13.51 -17.04
N ASN A 61 -8.63 -12.44 -16.98
CA ASN A 61 -8.88 -11.58 -18.11
C ASN A 61 -7.67 -10.71 -18.49
N GLN A 62 -6.85 -10.33 -17.51
CA GLN A 62 -5.68 -9.48 -17.72
C GLN A 62 -4.44 -10.28 -18.15
N TYR A 63 -4.21 -11.44 -17.55
CA TYR A 63 -2.96 -12.20 -17.69
C TYR A 63 -3.16 -13.58 -18.32
N GLY A 64 -4.41 -13.97 -18.60
CA GLY A 64 -4.77 -15.26 -19.21
C GLY A 64 -5.22 -16.32 -18.22
N VAL A 65 -5.77 -17.40 -18.75
CA VAL A 65 -6.21 -18.56 -17.98
C VAL A 65 -5.01 -19.17 -17.23
N GLY A 66 -5.18 -19.40 -15.92
CA GLY A 66 -4.11 -19.88 -15.05
C GLY A 66 -3.32 -18.77 -14.33
N ALA A 67 -3.67 -17.49 -14.57
CA ALA A 67 -3.04 -16.37 -13.88
C ALA A 67 -3.13 -16.46 -12.36
N TRP A 68 -4.20 -17.08 -11.84
CA TRP A 68 -4.39 -17.25 -10.40
C TRP A 68 -3.31 -18.10 -9.74
N ASP A 69 -2.80 -19.10 -10.47
CA ASP A 69 -1.76 -20.02 -10.01
C ASP A 69 -0.35 -19.55 -10.43
N MET A 70 -0.25 -18.40 -11.11
CA MET A 70 1.03 -17.85 -11.55
C MET A 70 1.82 -17.35 -10.34
N GLU A 71 3.07 -17.76 -10.24
CA GLU A 71 4.01 -17.30 -9.21
C GLU A 71 4.41 -15.84 -9.48
N ILE A 72 4.19 -14.96 -8.49
CA ILE A 72 4.50 -13.52 -8.53
C ILE A 72 5.71 -13.16 -7.67
N ALA A 73 6.06 -14.05 -6.72
CA ALA A 73 7.26 -14.02 -5.90
C ALA A 73 7.58 -15.43 -5.44
N GLU A 74 8.77 -15.69 -4.92
CA GLU A 74 9.19 -17.01 -4.44
C GLU A 74 8.18 -17.59 -3.43
N GLY A 75 7.54 -18.71 -3.81
CA GLY A 75 6.52 -19.38 -3.00
C GLY A 75 5.17 -18.66 -2.88
N GLN A 76 4.95 -17.56 -3.61
CA GLN A 76 3.71 -16.80 -3.58
C GLN A 76 3.05 -16.75 -4.96
N THR A 77 1.87 -17.37 -5.10
CA THR A 77 1.05 -17.22 -6.29
C THR A 77 0.18 -15.95 -6.22
N MET A 78 -0.31 -15.50 -7.38
CA MET A 78 -1.28 -14.40 -7.44
C MET A 78 -2.51 -14.70 -6.58
N GLY A 79 -3.02 -15.94 -6.63
CA GLY A 79 -4.13 -16.37 -5.79
C GLY A 79 -3.85 -16.27 -4.30
N SER A 80 -2.72 -16.82 -3.84
CA SER A 80 -2.36 -16.75 -2.42
C SER A 80 -2.14 -15.32 -1.94
N PHE A 81 -1.64 -14.44 -2.79
CA PHE A 81 -1.54 -13.00 -2.50
C PHE A 81 -2.91 -12.38 -2.24
N TYR A 82 -3.89 -12.61 -3.13
CA TYR A 82 -5.25 -12.09 -2.94
C TYR A 82 -5.93 -12.70 -1.73
N GLU A 83 -5.83 -14.00 -1.52
CA GLU A 83 -6.42 -14.70 -0.37
C GLU A 83 -5.88 -14.16 0.97
N THR A 84 -4.61 -13.81 1.01
CA THR A 84 -3.98 -13.26 2.22
C THR A 84 -4.40 -11.82 2.51
N ASN A 85 -4.57 -10.98 1.47
CA ASN A 85 -4.75 -9.53 1.65
C ASN A 85 -6.21 -9.08 1.54
N LEU A 86 -7.09 -9.87 0.92
CA LEU A 86 -8.47 -9.45 0.66
C LEU A 86 -9.26 -9.11 1.93
N LEU A 87 -9.13 -9.92 2.99
CA LEU A 87 -9.88 -9.69 4.21
C LEU A 87 -9.50 -8.35 4.85
N ASP A 88 -8.22 -8.03 4.88
CA ASP A 88 -7.72 -6.78 5.43
C ASP A 88 -8.17 -5.57 4.60
N GLN A 89 -8.21 -5.74 3.27
CA GLN A 89 -8.78 -4.73 2.38
C GLN A 89 -10.27 -4.50 2.68
N LEU A 90 -11.08 -5.55 2.77
CA LEU A 90 -12.50 -5.44 3.07
C LEU A 90 -12.77 -4.83 4.45
N ILE A 91 -11.93 -5.13 5.45
CA ILE A 91 -12.00 -4.49 6.77
C ILE A 91 -11.71 -3.00 6.66
N THR A 92 -10.68 -2.61 5.91
CA THR A 92 -10.33 -1.20 5.69
C THR A 92 -11.48 -0.45 4.99
N ASP A 93 -12.04 -1.03 3.93
CA ASP A 93 -13.19 -0.43 3.22
C ASP A 93 -14.39 -0.26 4.16
N LEU A 94 -14.67 -1.27 4.97
CA LEU A 94 -15.78 -1.23 5.92
C LEU A 94 -15.56 -0.19 7.03
N LEU A 95 -14.33 0.01 7.50
CA LEU A 95 -13.96 1.08 8.43
C LEU A 95 -14.21 2.46 7.83
N LEU A 96 -13.81 2.66 6.58
CA LEU A 96 -14.01 3.94 5.88
C LEU A 96 -15.49 4.21 5.61
N VAL A 97 -16.26 3.19 5.21
CA VAL A 97 -17.72 3.28 5.03
C VAL A 97 -18.41 3.61 6.36
N ASP A 98 -18.05 2.92 7.44
CA ASP A 98 -18.59 3.16 8.77
C ASP A 98 -18.30 4.59 9.27
N ALA A 99 -17.08 5.07 9.05
CA ALA A 99 -16.68 6.43 9.36
C ALA A 99 -17.42 7.48 8.53
N ALA A 100 -17.63 7.22 7.25
CA ALA A 100 -18.43 8.09 6.36
C ALA A 100 -19.87 8.22 6.87
N GLU A 101 -20.53 7.09 7.14
CA GLU A 101 -21.92 7.06 7.63
C GLU A 101 -22.06 7.73 9.01
N LYS A 102 -21.12 7.54 9.94
CA LYS A 102 -21.10 8.21 11.24
C LYS A 102 -20.97 9.74 11.13
N GLU A 103 -20.34 10.23 10.08
CA GLU A 103 -20.27 11.67 9.78
C GLU A 103 -21.44 12.18 8.94
N GLY A 104 -22.44 11.33 8.66
CA GLY A 104 -23.65 11.71 7.92
C GLY A 104 -23.47 11.75 6.41
N ILE A 105 -22.38 11.20 5.89
CA ILE A 105 -22.20 11.01 4.45
C ILE A 105 -23.07 9.83 4.02
N THR A 106 -24.03 10.10 3.15
CA THR A 106 -24.98 9.10 2.64
C THR A 106 -25.13 9.25 1.14
N ILE A 107 -25.60 8.21 0.49
CA ILE A 107 -25.99 8.24 -0.91
C ILE A 107 -27.50 7.91 -0.98
N SER A 108 -28.28 8.74 -1.66
CA SER A 108 -29.69 8.47 -1.91
C SER A 108 -29.86 7.42 -3.01
N ASP A 109 -31.04 6.77 -3.06
CA ASP A 109 -31.35 5.81 -4.12
C ASP A 109 -31.28 6.44 -5.52
N GLU A 110 -31.62 7.73 -5.66
CA GLU A 110 -31.54 8.48 -6.92
C GLU A 110 -30.08 8.68 -7.36
N GLU A 111 -29.20 9.06 -6.43
CA GLU A 111 -27.76 9.22 -6.68
C GLU A 111 -27.12 7.88 -7.04
N LEU A 112 -27.41 6.81 -6.28
CA LEU A 112 -26.91 5.47 -6.56
C LEU A 112 -27.36 4.95 -7.93
N GLN A 113 -28.62 5.22 -8.30
CA GLN A 113 -29.11 4.90 -9.64
C GLN A 113 -28.41 5.75 -10.71
N GLY A 114 -28.02 6.98 -10.39
CA GLY A 114 -27.18 7.83 -11.23
C GLY A 114 -25.82 7.19 -11.49
N GLU A 115 -25.10 6.79 -10.44
CA GLU A 115 -23.79 6.10 -10.55
C GLU A 115 -23.90 4.82 -11.41
N LEU A 116 -24.95 4.01 -11.20
CA LEU A 116 -25.19 2.82 -12.01
C LEU A 116 -25.46 3.14 -13.49
N ASN A 117 -26.23 4.20 -13.76
CA ASN A 117 -26.51 4.63 -15.12
C ASN A 117 -25.24 5.18 -15.81
N ASP A 118 -24.42 5.91 -15.11
CA ASP A 118 -23.14 6.40 -15.61
C ASP A 118 -22.20 5.23 -15.93
N PHE A 119 -22.16 4.22 -15.06
CA PHE A 119 -21.41 2.99 -15.32
C PHE A 119 -21.94 2.25 -16.57
N LYS A 120 -23.26 2.06 -16.69
CA LYS A 120 -23.90 1.43 -17.86
C LYS A 120 -23.61 2.22 -19.15
N SER A 121 -23.66 3.55 -19.08
CA SER A 121 -23.37 4.43 -20.22
C SER A 121 -21.94 4.30 -20.72
N TYR A 122 -20.98 4.01 -19.83
CA TYR A 122 -19.61 3.74 -20.22
C TYR A 122 -19.46 2.46 -21.05
N LEU A 123 -20.34 1.49 -20.85
CA LEU A 123 -20.35 0.21 -21.58
C LEU A 123 -21.17 0.26 -22.89
N ASP A 124 -21.82 1.41 -23.20
CA ASP A 124 -22.52 1.69 -24.44
C ASP A 124 -23.89 1.01 -24.58
N THR A 125 -24.01 -0.29 -24.29
CA THR A 125 -25.26 -1.06 -24.50
C THR A 125 -25.53 -2.00 -23.31
N ASP A 126 -26.81 -2.37 -23.17
CA ASP A 126 -27.25 -3.35 -22.16
C ASP A 126 -26.62 -4.74 -22.39
N GLU A 127 -26.35 -5.11 -23.65
CA GLU A 127 -25.65 -6.36 -23.96
C GLU A 127 -24.24 -6.35 -23.39
N LYS A 128 -23.48 -5.28 -23.65
CA LYS A 128 -22.12 -5.14 -23.12
C LYS A 128 -22.08 -5.08 -21.59
N TYR A 129 -23.11 -4.48 -20.97
CA TYR A 129 -23.27 -4.50 -19.52
C TYR A 129 -23.45 -5.92 -18.99
N LYS A 130 -24.31 -6.74 -19.60
CA LYS A 130 -24.51 -8.14 -19.22
C LYS A 130 -23.26 -8.99 -19.48
N GLU A 131 -22.59 -8.75 -20.61
CA GLU A 131 -21.30 -9.37 -20.91
C GLU A 131 -20.24 -9.00 -19.87
N PHE A 132 -20.19 -7.75 -19.44
CA PHE A 132 -19.28 -7.30 -18.37
C PHE A 132 -19.52 -8.08 -17.08
N LEU A 133 -20.76 -8.13 -16.58
CA LEU A 133 -21.10 -8.86 -15.36
C LEU A 133 -20.72 -10.35 -15.48
N THR A 134 -21.00 -10.96 -16.63
CA THR A 134 -20.68 -12.37 -16.91
C THR A 134 -19.16 -12.60 -16.96
N ASN A 135 -18.44 -11.75 -17.67
CA ASN A 135 -16.99 -11.87 -17.86
C ASN A 135 -16.20 -11.73 -16.56
N TYR A 136 -16.74 -10.98 -15.61
CA TYR A 136 -16.10 -10.78 -14.29
C TYR A 136 -16.74 -11.62 -13.19
N ASN A 137 -17.68 -12.52 -13.53
CA ASN A 137 -18.43 -13.34 -12.57
C ASN A 137 -19.08 -12.48 -11.46
N MET A 138 -19.64 -11.35 -11.85
CA MET A 138 -20.15 -10.32 -10.95
C MET A 138 -21.68 -10.32 -10.96
N SER A 139 -22.31 -10.33 -9.79
CA SER A 139 -23.75 -10.09 -9.68
C SER A 139 -24.05 -8.58 -9.78
N GLU A 140 -25.29 -8.23 -10.19
CA GLU A 140 -25.70 -6.82 -10.21
C GLU A 140 -25.74 -6.22 -8.80
N ASP A 141 -26.16 -7.00 -7.81
CA ASP A 141 -26.15 -6.59 -6.39
C ASP A 141 -24.72 -6.31 -5.89
N TYR A 142 -23.77 -7.15 -6.28
CA TYR A 142 -22.35 -6.91 -5.98
C TYR A 142 -21.87 -5.57 -6.57
N LEU A 143 -22.17 -5.32 -7.84
CA LEU A 143 -21.79 -4.07 -8.50
C LEU A 143 -22.41 -2.85 -7.81
N ILE A 144 -23.72 -2.92 -7.50
CA ILE A 144 -24.44 -1.82 -6.83
C ILE A 144 -23.84 -1.53 -5.45
N ASN A 145 -23.54 -2.58 -4.65
CA ASN A 145 -22.92 -2.41 -3.34
C ASN A 145 -21.49 -1.85 -3.47
N SER A 146 -20.73 -2.28 -4.48
CA SER A 146 -19.40 -1.74 -4.74
C SER A 146 -19.44 -0.26 -5.10
N LEU A 147 -20.38 0.17 -5.98
CA LEU A 147 -20.57 1.57 -6.32
C LEU A 147 -20.99 2.42 -5.10
N LYS A 148 -21.88 1.89 -4.26
CA LYS A 148 -22.28 2.56 -3.00
C LYS A 148 -21.08 2.76 -2.08
N ASN A 149 -20.31 1.72 -1.83
CA ASN A 149 -19.14 1.79 -0.94
C ASN A 149 -18.09 2.73 -1.52
N GLU A 150 -17.81 2.65 -2.82
CA GLU A 150 -16.87 3.54 -3.52
C GLU A 150 -17.30 5.01 -3.38
N TYR A 151 -18.59 5.32 -3.57
CA TYR A 151 -19.13 6.65 -3.39
C TYR A 151 -18.88 7.17 -1.97
N LEU A 152 -19.25 6.40 -0.94
CA LEU A 152 -19.10 6.79 0.47
C LEU A 152 -17.63 7.01 0.83
N ILE A 153 -16.75 6.09 0.44
CA ILE A 153 -15.30 6.17 0.69
C ILE A 153 -14.71 7.40 0.01
N ASN A 154 -15.00 7.61 -1.28
CA ASN A 154 -14.46 8.73 -2.04
C ASN A 154 -14.92 10.08 -1.48
N HIS A 155 -16.20 10.21 -1.07
CA HIS A 155 -16.68 11.43 -0.43
C HIS A 155 -16.00 11.67 0.91
N TYR A 156 -15.86 10.64 1.73
CA TYR A 156 -15.18 10.74 3.02
C TYR A 156 -13.72 11.15 2.86
N LEU A 157 -12.99 10.46 1.99
CA LEU A 157 -11.59 10.77 1.73
C LEU A 157 -11.39 12.14 1.06
N SER A 158 -12.33 12.56 0.20
CA SER A 158 -12.29 13.89 -0.38
C SER A 158 -12.34 14.98 0.70
N VAL A 159 -13.20 14.82 1.70
CA VAL A 159 -13.30 15.76 2.83
C VAL A 159 -12.09 15.67 3.76
N LYS A 160 -11.62 14.47 4.06
CA LYS A 160 -10.58 14.24 5.08
C LYS A 160 -9.17 14.40 4.55
N ILE A 161 -8.93 14.10 3.30
CA ILE A 161 -7.58 13.96 2.74
C ILE A 161 -7.38 14.81 1.47
N GLU A 162 -8.19 14.61 0.42
CA GLU A 162 -7.91 15.18 -0.90
C GLU A 162 -7.94 16.70 -0.90
N ASN A 163 -8.90 17.29 -0.18
CA ASN A 163 -9.04 18.75 -0.07
C ASN A 163 -8.10 19.38 0.97
N LEU A 164 -7.26 18.59 1.66
CA LEU A 164 -6.28 19.14 2.58
C LEU A 164 -5.29 20.03 1.82
N GLN A 165 -5.06 21.20 2.39
CA GLN A 165 -4.06 22.14 1.92
C GLN A 165 -3.07 22.34 3.07
N PRO A 166 -1.88 21.72 3.00
CA PRO A 166 -0.85 21.94 4.01
C PRO A 166 -0.43 23.41 4.00
N THR A 167 -0.18 23.94 5.17
CA THR A 167 0.39 25.27 5.34
C THR A 167 1.83 25.30 4.84
N ASP A 168 2.34 26.48 4.47
CA ASP A 168 3.74 26.64 4.08
C ASP A 168 4.69 26.18 5.21
N GLN A 169 4.31 26.35 6.48
CA GLN A 169 5.10 25.88 7.62
C GLN A 169 5.17 24.35 7.71
N GLU A 170 4.06 23.65 7.44
CA GLU A 170 4.03 22.18 7.40
C GLU A 170 4.88 21.65 6.25
N LEU A 171 4.79 22.28 5.08
CA LEU A 171 5.62 21.91 3.93
C LEU A 171 7.10 22.21 4.17
N GLU A 172 7.43 23.32 4.84
CA GLU A 172 8.82 23.64 5.22
C GLU A 172 9.39 22.63 6.22
N THR A 173 8.56 22.18 7.18
CA THR A 173 8.93 21.13 8.13
C THR A 173 9.21 19.82 7.39
N LEU A 174 8.28 19.36 6.53
CA LEU A 174 8.47 18.17 5.73
C LEU A 174 9.70 18.27 4.80
N PHE A 175 9.93 19.41 4.18
CA PHE A 175 11.09 19.62 3.32
C PHE A 175 12.41 19.37 4.08
N LYS A 176 12.48 19.84 5.32
CA LYS A 176 13.64 19.66 6.20
C LYS A 176 13.76 18.23 6.73
N ASP A 177 12.64 17.66 7.23
CA ASP A 177 12.61 16.35 7.84
C ASP A 177 12.93 15.25 6.82
N LEU A 178 12.42 15.40 5.58
CA LEU A 178 12.70 14.51 4.46
C LEU A 178 14.00 14.85 3.72
N LYS A 179 14.77 15.84 4.21
CA LYS A 179 16.06 16.25 3.62
C LYS A 179 15.99 16.37 2.09
N MET A 180 14.92 17.04 1.58
CA MET A 180 14.54 17.00 0.18
C MET A 180 15.61 17.55 -0.78
N ASN A 181 16.53 18.38 -0.30
CA ASN A 181 17.66 18.91 -1.05
C ASN A 181 18.94 18.07 -0.89
N GLU A 182 18.88 16.95 -0.15
CA GLU A 182 20.03 16.05 0.00
C GLU A 182 19.89 14.83 -0.92
N LYS A 183 21.02 14.28 -1.34
CA LYS A 183 21.14 12.98 -1.98
C LYS A 183 22.18 12.16 -1.24
N VAL A 184 21.84 10.91 -0.99
CA VAL A 184 22.74 9.94 -0.36
C VAL A 184 23.14 8.91 -1.41
N LYS A 185 24.44 8.60 -1.47
CA LYS A 185 24.93 7.42 -2.17
C LYS A 185 25.22 6.34 -1.14
N ALA A 186 24.64 5.15 -1.34
CA ALA A 186 24.83 4.03 -0.45
C ALA A 186 24.90 2.71 -1.19
N SER A 187 25.48 1.72 -0.52
CA SER A 187 25.35 0.31 -0.88
C SER A 187 24.54 -0.41 0.18
N HIS A 188 23.85 -1.50 -0.18
CA HIS A 188 23.13 -2.31 0.80
C HIS A 188 23.28 -3.81 0.56
N ILE A 189 22.98 -4.57 1.62
CA ILE A 189 22.82 -6.03 1.61
C ILE A 189 21.46 -6.32 2.20
N LEU A 190 20.57 -6.98 1.43
CA LEU A 190 19.24 -7.39 1.85
C LEU A 190 19.24 -8.87 2.22
N VAL A 191 18.73 -9.21 3.39
CA VAL A 191 18.58 -10.57 3.89
C VAL A 191 17.21 -10.76 4.54
N ASP A 192 16.80 -12.01 4.86
CA ASP A 192 15.44 -12.27 5.36
C ASP A 192 15.30 -11.99 6.85
N THR A 193 16.35 -12.25 7.65
CA THR A 193 16.26 -12.23 9.11
C THR A 193 17.26 -11.26 9.73
N GLU A 194 16.94 -10.80 10.93
CA GLU A 194 17.82 -9.94 11.72
C GLU A 194 19.14 -10.65 12.09
N GLU A 195 19.07 -11.97 12.33
CA GLU A 195 20.23 -12.80 12.63
C GLU A 195 21.20 -12.84 11.45
N GLU A 196 20.70 -12.97 10.23
CA GLU A 196 21.52 -12.92 9.01
C GLU A 196 22.15 -11.54 8.83
N ALA A 197 21.40 -10.46 9.05
CA ALA A 197 21.93 -9.10 8.98
C ALA A 197 23.03 -8.85 10.02
N ASN A 198 22.85 -9.32 11.24
CA ASN A 198 23.88 -9.26 12.27
C ASN A 198 25.13 -10.08 11.89
N ALA A 199 24.94 -11.26 11.29
CA ALA A 199 26.08 -12.08 10.81
C ALA A 199 26.86 -11.37 9.69
N VAL A 200 26.19 -10.63 8.80
CA VAL A 200 26.82 -9.78 7.78
C VAL A 200 27.65 -8.69 8.43
N ILE A 201 27.10 -7.98 9.42
CA ILE A 201 27.81 -6.92 10.16
C ILE A 201 29.06 -7.49 10.85
N ASP A 202 28.95 -8.66 11.51
CA ASP A 202 30.07 -9.34 12.16
C ASP A 202 31.20 -9.69 11.18
N ARG A 203 30.89 -10.02 9.91
CA ARG A 203 31.87 -10.29 8.87
C ARG A 203 32.54 -8.99 8.38
N ILE A 204 31.77 -7.90 8.26
CA ILE A 204 32.31 -6.57 7.92
C ILE A 204 33.26 -6.09 9.01
N ASP A 205 32.91 -6.24 10.29
CA ASP A 205 33.72 -5.84 11.43
C ASP A 205 35.03 -6.64 11.52
N LYS A 206 35.06 -7.86 10.97
CA LYS A 206 36.28 -8.69 10.81
C LYS A 206 37.11 -8.32 9.60
N GLY A 207 36.69 -7.34 8.82
CA GLY A 207 37.42 -6.79 7.67
C GLY A 207 37.09 -7.41 6.32
N GLU A 208 35.98 -8.17 6.23
CA GLU A 208 35.51 -8.65 4.92
C GLU A 208 34.93 -7.50 4.09
N SER A 209 35.08 -7.60 2.77
CA SER A 209 34.59 -6.56 1.83
C SER A 209 33.06 -6.51 1.82
N PHE A 210 32.48 -5.34 2.01
CA PHE A 210 31.04 -5.11 1.91
C PHE A 210 30.52 -5.52 0.53
N GLU A 211 31.26 -5.17 -0.51
CA GLU A 211 30.93 -5.41 -1.90
C GLU A 211 30.92 -6.92 -2.25
N ASP A 212 31.83 -7.70 -1.66
CA ASP A 212 31.89 -9.17 -1.85
C ASP A 212 30.76 -9.85 -1.07
N LEU A 213 30.46 -9.38 0.16
CA LEU A 213 29.33 -9.85 0.95
C LEU A 213 27.99 -9.55 0.26
N ALA A 214 27.84 -8.40 -0.36
CA ALA A 214 26.65 -8.07 -1.14
C ALA A 214 26.45 -9.05 -2.30
N LYS A 215 27.49 -9.39 -3.04
CA LYS A 215 27.44 -10.38 -4.12
C LYS A 215 27.12 -11.79 -3.65
N GLU A 216 27.61 -12.14 -2.46
CA GLU A 216 27.45 -13.49 -1.87
C GLU A 216 26.07 -13.69 -1.25
N LEU A 217 25.55 -12.67 -0.53
CA LEU A 217 24.45 -12.86 0.42
C LEU A 217 23.19 -12.03 0.12
N SER A 218 23.33 -10.94 -0.66
CA SER A 218 22.19 -10.06 -0.85
C SER A 218 21.10 -10.71 -1.71
N LYS A 219 19.86 -10.63 -1.23
CA LYS A 219 18.64 -11.02 -1.95
C LYS A 219 18.18 -9.97 -2.96
N ASP A 220 18.67 -8.74 -2.87
CA ASP A 220 18.50 -7.75 -3.93
C ASP A 220 19.45 -8.04 -5.09
N THR A 221 19.04 -8.93 -5.97
CA THR A 221 19.82 -9.36 -7.13
C THR A 221 20.13 -8.23 -8.11
N ALA A 222 19.34 -7.14 -8.09
CA ALA A 222 19.54 -6.00 -8.98
C ALA A 222 20.82 -5.23 -8.62
N SER A 223 21.08 -4.98 -7.34
CA SER A 223 22.26 -4.27 -6.86
C SER A 223 23.40 -5.21 -6.44
N ALA A 224 23.11 -6.44 -6.01
CA ALA A 224 24.09 -7.41 -5.52
C ALA A 224 25.28 -7.61 -6.47
N THR A 225 25.02 -7.75 -7.77
CA THR A 225 26.07 -7.95 -8.78
C THR A 225 27.05 -6.78 -8.87
N ASN A 226 26.62 -5.58 -8.47
CA ASN A 226 27.43 -4.36 -8.40
C ASN A 226 27.87 -4.04 -6.96
N GLY A 227 27.99 -5.06 -6.09
CA GLY A 227 28.41 -4.87 -4.69
C GLY A 227 27.39 -4.15 -3.81
N GLY A 228 26.11 -4.20 -4.19
CA GLY A 228 25.01 -3.56 -3.47
C GLY A 228 24.86 -2.06 -3.76
N ASP A 229 25.62 -1.47 -4.70
CA ASP A 229 25.59 -0.03 -5.00
C ASP A 229 24.22 0.40 -5.57
N LEU A 230 23.59 1.37 -4.91
CA LEU A 230 22.29 1.94 -5.26
C LEU A 230 22.42 3.31 -5.96
N ASP A 231 23.69 3.78 -6.18
CA ASP A 231 23.98 5.13 -6.63
C ASP A 231 23.36 6.21 -5.72
N TYR A 232 23.19 7.45 -6.22
CA TYR A 232 22.55 8.53 -5.48
C TYR A 232 21.04 8.46 -5.54
N PHE A 233 20.40 8.54 -4.38
CA PHE A 233 18.94 8.57 -4.25
C PHE A 233 18.49 9.72 -3.33
N GLN A 234 17.25 10.15 -3.51
CA GLN A 234 16.55 11.10 -2.64
C GLN A 234 15.83 10.34 -1.54
N TYR A 235 15.45 11.02 -0.46
CA TYR A 235 14.76 10.41 0.69
C TYR A 235 13.49 9.65 0.29
N THR A 236 12.75 10.17 -0.68
CA THR A 236 11.47 9.58 -1.15
C THR A 236 11.63 8.45 -2.17
N ASP A 237 12.85 8.12 -2.59
CA ASP A 237 13.10 7.08 -3.60
C ASP A 237 13.13 5.67 -3.00
N MET A 238 13.35 5.58 -1.68
CA MET A 238 13.46 4.31 -0.95
C MET A 238 12.33 4.16 0.07
N VAL A 239 12.16 2.93 0.61
CA VAL A 239 11.23 2.72 1.71
C VAL A 239 11.66 3.49 2.95
N GLN A 240 10.68 4.01 3.69
CA GLN A 240 10.91 4.95 4.80
C GLN A 240 11.97 4.48 5.80
N PRO A 241 11.96 3.24 6.36
CA PRO A 241 13.00 2.83 7.32
C PRO A 241 14.42 2.86 6.74
N PHE A 242 14.55 2.55 5.44
CA PHE A 242 15.84 2.62 4.75
C PHE A 242 16.33 4.06 4.61
N SER A 243 15.45 4.96 4.15
CA SER A 243 15.78 6.39 3.99
C SER A 243 16.12 7.03 5.33
N GLU A 244 15.32 6.79 6.38
CA GLU A 244 15.60 7.30 7.73
C GLU A 244 16.98 6.87 8.21
N ALA A 245 17.35 5.62 8.03
CA ALA A 245 18.68 5.14 8.40
C ALA A 245 19.77 5.82 7.56
N ALA A 246 19.71 5.70 6.23
CA ALA A 246 20.77 6.18 5.33
C ALA A 246 21.02 7.69 5.44
N PHE A 247 19.96 8.50 5.52
CA PHE A 247 20.09 9.95 5.61
C PHE A 247 20.58 10.44 6.98
N ASN A 248 20.45 9.66 8.05
CA ASN A 248 20.94 10.00 9.37
C ASN A 248 22.35 9.45 9.68
N MET A 249 22.89 8.57 8.82
CA MET A 249 24.26 8.03 8.98
C MET A 249 25.31 8.98 8.43
N GLU A 250 26.55 8.85 8.91
CA GLU A 250 27.70 9.55 8.34
C GLU A 250 28.29 8.80 7.14
N VAL A 251 29.05 9.51 6.31
CA VAL A 251 29.77 8.88 5.17
C VAL A 251 30.82 7.90 5.71
N GLY A 252 30.79 6.67 5.20
CA GLY A 252 31.65 5.56 5.63
C GLY A 252 31.02 4.68 6.71
N GLU A 253 29.90 5.07 7.30
CA GLU A 253 29.21 4.31 8.34
C GLU A 253 28.46 3.09 7.75
N VAL A 254 28.43 2.00 8.53
CA VAL A 254 27.59 0.81 8.28
C VAL A 254 26.48 0.77 9.32
N SER A 255 25.24 0.57 8.86
CA SER A 255 24.06 0.56 9.73
C SER A 255 24.00 -0.67 10.65
N LYS A 256 23.19 -0.57 11.71
CA LYS A 256 22.57 -1.75 12.33
C LYS A 256 21.57 -2.38 11.36
N PRO A 257 21.03 -3.59 11.64
CA PRO A 257 19.94 -4.15 10.82
C PRO A 257 18.76 -3.18 10.73
N VAL A 258 18.36 -2.85 9.52
CA VAL A 258 17.21 -1.96 9.24
C VAL A 258 16.08 -2.78 8.67
N GLN A 259 15.02 -2.98 9.43
CA GLN A 259 13.86 -3.76 9.00
C GLN A 259 12.98 -2.98 8.03
N SER A 260 12.55 -3.64 6.97
CA SER A 260 11.53 -3.16 6.04
C SER A 260 10.58 -4.30 5.64
N LYS A 261 9.59 -4.00 4.80
CA LYS A 261 8.71 -5.04 4.22
C LYS A 261 9.44 -6.03 3.30
N PHE A 262 10.66 -5.76 2.90
CA PHE A 262 11.47 -6.63 2.05
C PHE A 262 12.42 -7.55 2.83
N GLY A 263 12.54 -7.37 4.13
CA GLY A 263 13.50 -8.04 4.99
C GLY A 263 14.36 -7.06 5.77
N TYR A 264 15.60 -7.43 6.03
CA TYR A 264 16.56 -6.65 6.79
C TYR A 264 17.68 -6.14 5.89
N HIS A 265 17.94 -4.84 5.95
CA HIS A 265 18.99 -4.19 5.19
C HIS A 265 20.19 -3.92 6.10
N VAL A 266 21.40 -4.18 5.60
CA VAL A 266 22.65 -3.61 6.12
C VAL A 266 23.08 -2.54 5.11
N ILE A 267 23.19 -1.29 5.54
CA ILE A 267 23.40 -0.12 4.68
C ILE A 267 24.79 0.44 4.94
N LYS A 268 25.53 0.80 3.88
CA LYS A 268 26.81 1.52 3.95
C LYS A 268 26.69 2.81 3.16
N VAL A 269 26.73 3.95 3.84
CA VAL A 269 26.73 5.26 3.17
C VAL A 269 28.12 5.54 2.62
N THR A 270 28.20 5.83 1.33
CA THR A 270 29.48 6.06 0.63
C THR A 270 29.71 7.52 0.26
N ASP A 271 28.66 8.31 0.06
CA ASP A 271 28.75 9.75 -0.19
C ASP A 271 27.43 10.46 0.13
N LYS A 272 27.50 11.78 0.37
CA LYS A 272 26.34 12.67 0.53
C LYS A 272 26.61 13.97 -0.19
N LYS A 273 25.55 14.52 -0.80
CA LYS A 273 25.64 15.83 -1.45
C LYS A 273 24.33 16.59 -1.33
N GLU A 274 24.45 17.90 -1.23
CA GLU A 274 23.32 18.82 -1.35
C GLU A 274 23.11 19.24 -2.81
N ASP A 275 21.86 19.53 -3.14
CA ASP A 275 21.43 20.03 -4.44
C ASP A 275 20.71 21.37 -4.24
N ASP A 276 21.45 22.47 -4.34
CA ASP A 276 20.95 23.81 -4.11
C ASP A 276 19.85 24.25 -5.11
N THR A 277 19.64 23.47 -6.18
CA THR A 277 18.54 23.69 -7.14
C THR A 277 17.20 23.14 -6.64
N VAL A 278 17.24 22.26 -5.64
CA VAL A 278 16.06 21.69 -5.00
C VAL A 278 15.61 22.61 -3.88
N THR A 279 14.48 23.24 -4.07
CA THR A 279 13.89 24.19 -3.10
C THR A 279 12.48 23.72 -2.70
N LEU A 280 11.94 24.29 -1.62
CA LEU A 280 10.56 24.07 -1.21
C LEU A 280 9.59 24.32 -2.38
N GLU A 281 9.78 25.38 -3.14
CA GLU A 281 8.92 25.73 -4.27
C GLU A 281 8.94 24.64 -5.35
N THR A 282 10.14 24.13 -5.72
CA THR A 282 10.27 23.07 -6.74
C THR A 282 9.70 21.72 -6.27
N LYS A 283 9.57 21.49 -4.95
CA LYS A 283 9.07 20.25 -4.35
C LYS A 283 7.66 20.38 -3.76
N LYS A 284 7.03 21.55 -3.84
CA LYS A 284 5.74 21.82 -3.20
C LYS A 284 4.66 20.78 -3.54
N SER A 285 4.54 20.40 -4.81
CA SER A 285 3.56 19.40 -5.25
C SER A 285 3.85 18.01 -4.65
N VAL A 286 5.10 17.57 -4.67
CA VAL A 286 5.51 16.26 -4.11
C VAL A 286 5.27 16.22 -2.60
N LEU A 287 5.63 17.30 -1.90
CA LEU A 287 5.42 17.41 -0.46
C LEU A 287 3.95 17.47 -0.09
N THR A 288 3.11 18.12 -0.91
CA THR A 288 1.66 18.14 -0.71
C THR A 288 1.06 16.73 -0.79
N GLU A 289 1.45 15.95 -1.80
CA GLU A 289 0.98 14.56 -1.93
C GLU A 289 1.53 13.67 -0.82
N TYR A 290 2.78 13.86 -0.41
CA TYR A 290 3.37 13.15 0.74
C TYR A 290 2.61 13.48 2.05
N TYR A 291 2.31 14.75 2.28
CA TYR A 291 1.49 15.18 3.42
C TYR A 291 0.13 14.49 3.45
N LYS A 292 -0.56 14.44 2.31
CA LYS A 292 -1.84 13.75 2.19
C LYS A 292 -1.72 12.25 2.47
N SER A 293 -0.67 11.61 1.97
CA SER A 293 -0.39 10.20 2.25
C SER A 293 -0.18 9.96 3.75
N MET A 294 0.60 10.80 4.43
CA MET A 294 0.76 10.71 5.89
C MET A 294 -0.57 10.87 6.63
N LYS A 295 -1.40 11.84 6.21
CA LYS A 295 -2.72 12.06 6.82
C LYS A 295 -3.69 10.90 6.58
N TYR A 296 -3.58 10.24 5.45
CA TYR A 296 -4.34 9.02 5.18
C TYR A 296 -3.92 7.87 6.10
N GLU A 297 -2.62 7.65 6.29
CA GLU A 297 -2.12 6.62 7.22
C GLU A 297 -2.51 6.93 8.68
N GLU A 298 -2.41 8.20 9.10
CA GLU A 298 -2.89 8.65 10.42
C GLU A 298 -4.40 8.38 10.59
N LEU A 299 -5.19 8.64 9.56
CA LEU A 299 -6.63 8.39 9.55
C LEU A 299 -6.92 6.89 9.70
N LEU A 300 -6.28 6.05 8.90
CA LEU A 300 -6.46 4.59 8.99
C LEU A 300 -6.03 4.03 10.34
N ALA A 301 -4.88 4.47 10.85
CA ALA A 301 -4.40 4.07 12.18
C ALA A 301 -5.41 4.45 13.28
N LYS A 302 -5.97 5.67 13.21
CA LYS A 302 -7.01 6.11 14.12
C LYS A 302 -8.27 5.23 14.03
N LEU A 303 -8.79 5.00 12.82
CA LEU A 303 -10.00 4.19 12.62
C LEU A 303 -9.80 2.76 13.11
N ASN A 304 -8.66 2.15 12.83
CA ASN A 304 -8.31 0.82 13.33
C ASN A 304 -8.25 0.75 14.86
N ASN A 305 -7.63 1.75 15.50
CA ASN A 305 -7.51 1.79 16.97
C ASN A 305 -8.83 2.02 17.69
N GLU A 306 -9.76 2.76 17.07
CA GLU A 306 -11.08 3.07 17.63
C GLU A 306 -12.10 1.97 17.37
N ALA A 307 -11.87 1.09 16.41
CA ALA A 307 -12.78 0.03 16.01
C ALA A 307 -12.67 -1.21 16.89
N ASN A 308 -13.78 -1.94 17.01
CA ASN A 308 -13.80 -3.32 17.50
C ASN A 308 -13.76 -4.26 16.29
N ILE A 309 -12.59 -4.88 16.05
CA ILE A 309 -12.37 -5.78 14.91
C ILE A 309 -12.18 -7.19 15.44
N ASN A 310 -12.98 -8.15 14.93
CA ASN A 310 -12.87 -9.56 15.19
C ASN A 310 -12.79 -10.32 13.83
N LYS A 311 -11.73 -11.17 13.66
CA LYS A 311 -11.42 -11.94 12.43
C LYS A 311 -11.56 -13.42 12.66
#